data_f4b0814a50426c822e2a2fc0b0eb2d91
#
_entry.id   f4b0814a50426c822e2a2fc0b0eb2d91
#
_cell.length_a   1.000
_cell.length_b   1.000
_cell.length_c   1.000
_cell.angle_alpha   90.00
_cell.angle_beta   90.00
_cell.angle_gamma   90.00
#
_symmetry.space_group_name_H-M   'P 1'
#
loop_
_entity.id
_entity.type
_entity.pdbx_description
1 polymer ?
#
loop_
_entity_poly.entity_id
_entity_poly.type
_entity_poly.pdbx_seq_one_letter_code
_entity_poly.pdbx_strand_id
1 'polypeptide(L)'
;MIKSELVARLTARYPHLYHRDVERIVTTVLDSISKALADGHRVELRGFGAFSVKVRPSRMGRNPRTGEPVSVGQKQAPFFRTGKELRERLNGGLPD
;
A
#
# COMPACT_ATOMS: atom_id res chain seq x y z
N MET A 1 6.86 10.85 4.13
CA MET A 1 5.57 11.14 4.79
C MET A 1 5.10 9.92 5.56
N ILE A 2 4.73 10.09 6.80
CA ILE A 2 4.16 9.04 7.62
C ILE A 2 2.66 9.30 7.85
N LYS A 3 1.95 8.31 8.39
CA LYS A 3 0.49 8.41 8.60
C LYS A 3 0.09 9.64 9.40
N SER A 4 0.80 9.95 10.48
CA SER A 4 0.50 11.10 11.33
C SER A 4 0.65 12.43 10.58
N GLU A 5 1.61 12.52 9.67
CA GLU A 5 1.78 13.71 8.83
C GLU A 5 0.64 13.84 7.82
N LEU A 6 0.17 12.73 7.25
CA LEU A 6 -0.97 12.72 6.35
C LEU A 6 -2.22 13.24 7.08
N VAL A 7 -2.46 12.75 8.29
CA VAL A 7 -3.58 13.20 9.13
C VAL A 7 -3.47 14.70 9.41
N ALA A 8 -2.27 15.17 9.76
CA ALA A 8 -2.05 16.60 10.03
C ALA A 8 -2.32 17.48 8.80
N ARG A 9 -1.88 17.04 7.63
CA ARG A 9 -2.12 17.77 6.37
C ARG A 9 -3.60 17.85 6.03
N LEU A 10 -4.32 16.75 6.22
CA LEU A 10 -5.77 16.72 5.98
C LEU A 10 -6.51 17.58 6.99
N THR A 11 -6.12 17.54 8.26
CA THR A 11 -6.72 18.37 9.30
C THR A 11 -6.53 19.85 9.00
N ALA A 12 -5.35 20.24 8.53
CA ALA A 12 -5.08 21.63 8.13
C ALA A 12 -5.93 22.06 6.93
N ARG A 13 -6.18 21.15 5.99
CA ARG A 13 -6.95 21.43 4.79
C ARG A 13 -8.48 21.49 5.06
N TYR A 14 -8.92 20.78 6.08
CA TYR A 14 -10.33 20.71 6.46
C TYR A 14 -10.50 21.13 7.93
N PRO A 15 -10.29 22.42 8.24
CA PRO A 15 -10.24 22.88 9.63
C PRO A 15 -11.55 22.77 10.39
N HIS A 16 -12.66 22.54 9.69
CA HIS A 16 -13.96 22.32 10.32
C HIS A 16 -14.15 20.91 10.88
N LEU A 17 -13.22 19.99 10.57
CA LEU A 17 -13.25 18.62 11.07
C LEU A 17 -12.34 18.49 12.29
N TYR A 18 -12.74 17.68 13.24
CA TYR A 18 -11.87 17.36 14.38
C TYR A 18 -10.73 16.45 13.95
N HIS A 19 -9.56 16.67 14.54
CA HIS A 19 -8.37 15.85 14.28
C HIS A 19 -8.65 14.35 14.46
N ARG A 20 -9.34 13.97 15.54
CA ARG A 20 -9.70 12.57 15.82
C ARG A 20 -10.56 11.94 14.73
N ASP A 21 -11.45 12.72 14.12
CA ASP A 21 -12.32 12.23 13.05
C ASP A 21 -11.56 12.05 11.76
N VAL A 22 -10.65 12.97 11.44
CA VAL A 22 -9.75 12.84 10.27
C VAL A 22 -8.87 11.61 10.43
N GLU A 23 -8.30 11.39 11.62
CA GLU A 23 -7.49 10.22 11.90
C GLU A 23 -8.28 8.93 11.71
N ARG A 24 -9.52 8.90 12.18
CA ARG A 24 -10.41 7.75 12.02
C ARG A 24 -10.73 7.49 10.55
N ILE A 25 -10.98 8.52 9.77
CA ILE A 25 -11.24 8.40 8.33
C ILE A 25 -10.03 7.79 7.62
N VAL A 26 -8.84 8.33 7.87
CA VAL A 26 -7.61 7.82 7.27
C VAL A 26 -7.38 6.35 7.64
N THR A 27 -7.53 6.02 8.91
CA THR A 27 -7.40 4.64 9.40
C THR A 27 -8.41 3.73 8.73
N THR A 28 -9.66 4.15 8.60
CA THR A 28 -10.72 3.36 7.96
C THR A 28 -10.40 3.09 6.49
N VAL A 29 -9.93 4.08 5.76
CA VAL A 29 -9.55 3.92 4.35
C VAL A 29 -8.42 2.89 4.22
N LEU A 30 -7.35 3.05 5.01
CA LEU A 30 -6.20 2.15 4.95
C LEU A 30 -6.57 0.72 5.37
N ASP A 31 -7.38 0.58 6.42
CA ASP A 31 -7.86 -0.73 6.87
C ASP A 31 -8.76 -1.40 5.84
N SER A 32 -9.58 -0.63 5.15
CA SER A 32 -10.45 -1.15 4.08
C SER A 32 -9.64 -1.73 2.93
N ILE A 33 -8.58 -1.03 2.54
CA ILE A 33 -7.65 -1.50 1.50
C ILE A 33 -6.95 -2.77 1.98
N SER A 34 -6.42 -2.75 3.21
CA SER A 34 -5.72 -3.89 3.79
C SER A 34 -6.60 -5.13 3.87
N LYS A 35 -7.85 -4.94 4.31
CA LYS A 35 -8.81 -6.05 4.42
C LYS A 35 -9.17 -6.64 3.06
N ALA A 36 -9.41 -5.78 2.07
CA ALA A 36 -9.71 -6.24 0.71
C ALA A 36 -8.56 -7.10 0.17
N LEU A 37 -7.32 -6.65 0.36
CA LEU A 37 -6.14 -7.40 -0.08
C LEU A 37 -5.98 -8.70 0.68
N ALA A 38 -6.23 -8.70 1.99
CA ALA A 38 -6.17 -9.91 2.81
C ALA A 38 -7.19 -10.96 2.34
N ASP A 39 -8.34 -10.51 1.83
CA ASP A 39 -9.38 -11.38 1.27
C ASP A 39 -9.09 -11.77 -0.19
N GLY A 40 -7.96 -11.37 -0.73
CA GLY A 40 -7.55 -11.70 -2.11
C GLY A 40 -8.15 -10.81 -3.18
N HIS A 41 -8.77 -9.71 -2.81
CA HIS A 41 -9.40 -8.79 -3.75
C HIS A 41 -8.41 -7.73 -4.25
N ARG A 42 -8.61 -7.31 -5.49
CA ARG A 42 -7.89 -6.18 -6.07
C ARG A 42 -8.57 -4.88 -5.64
N VAL A 43 -7.77 -3.87 -5.35
CA VAL A 43 -8.28 -2.51 -5.05
C VAL A 43 -7.80 -1.56 -6.12
N GLU A 44 -8.72 -1.02 -6.89
CA GLU A 44 -8.41 -0.11 -7.98
C GLU A 44 -8.90 1.30 -7.65
N LEU A 45 -7.99 2.26 -7.65
CA LEU A 45 -8.26 3.67 -7.39
C LEU A 45 -7.93 4.45 -8.66
N ARG A 46 -8.97 4.80 -9.40
CA ARG A 46 -8.82 5.47 -10.70
C ARG A 46 -7.98 6.74 -10.55
N GLY A 47 -6.99 6.90 -11.44
CA GLY A 47 -6.09 8.04 -11.42
C GLY A 47 -4.89 7.88 -10.49
N PHE A 48 -4.96 6.98 -9.53
CA PHE A 48 -3.89 6.72 -8.58
C PHE A 48 -3.14 5.43 -8.91
N GLY A 49 -3.85 4.32 -8.89
CA GLY A 49 -3.24 3.02 -9.17
C GLY A 49 -4.09 1.87 -8.68
N ALA A 50 -3.53 0.69 -8.75
CA ALA A 50 -4.19 -0.53 -8.34
C ALA A 50 -3.29 -1.35 -7.43
N PHE A 51 -3.87 -1.83 -6.35
CA PHE A 51 -3.24 -2.78 -5.45
C PHE A 51 -3.75 -4.18 -5.78
N SER A 52 -2.85 -5.13 -5.77
CA SER A 52 -3.19 -6.54 -5.96
C SER A 52 -2.31 -7.40 -5.07
N VAL A 53 -2.64 -8.68 -5.00
CA VAL A 53 -1.86 -9.63 -4.21
C VAL A 53 -1.10 -10.52 -5.19
N LYS A 54 0.21 -10.65 -4.98
CA LYS A 54 1.04 -11.59 -5.71
C LYS A 54 1.43 -12.73 -4.80
N VAL A 55 1.33 -13.94 -5.33
CA VAL A 55 1.75 -15.13 -4.63
C VAL A 55 3.21 -15.40 -4.98
N ARG A 56 4.06 -15.48 -3.96
CA ARG A 56 5.44 -15.89 -4.13
C ARG A 56 5.53 -17.37 -3.86
N PRO A 57 6.06 -18.19 -4.80
CA PRO A 57 6.13 -19.64 -4.60
C PRO A 57 7.10 -19.97 -3.46
N SER A 58 6.93 -21.16 -2.90
CA SER A 58 7.86 -21.69 -1.92
C SER A 58 9.25 -21.79 -2.53
N ARG A 59 10.28 -21.56 -1.73
CA ARG A 59 11.66 -21.62 -2.14
C ARG A 59 12.55 -22.09 -1.02
N MET A 60 13.78 -22.47 -1.37
CA MET A 60 14.83 -22.77 -0.40
C MET A 60 15.63 -21.48 -0.14
N GLY A 61 15.69 -21.09 1.12
CA GLY A 61 16.54 -20.02 1.58
C GLY A 61 17.69 -20.58 2.39
N ARG A 62 18.53 -19.71 2.94
CA ARG A 62 19.61 -20.09 3.84
C ARG A 62 19.51 -19.31 5.13
N ASN A 63 19.77 -20.02 6.23
CA ASN A 63 19.88 -19.39 7.54
C ASN A 63 21.16 -18.54 7.55
N PRO A 64 21.07 -17.22 7.72
CA PRO A 64 22.26 -16.35 7.69
C PRO A 64 23.22 -16.63 8.84
N ARG A 65 22.76 -17.30 9.90
CA ARG A 65 23.57 -17.60 11.07
C ARG A 65 24.37 -18.89 10.90
N THR A 66 23.78 -19.92 10.29
CA THR A 66 24.42 -21.25 10.17
C THR A 66 24.77 -21.62 8.73
N GLY A 67 24.22 -20.92 7.75
CA GLY A 67 24.36 -21.26 6.34
C GLY A 67 23.55 -22.45 5.89
N GLU A 68 22.77 -23.06 6.80
CA GLU A 68 21.96 -24.22 6.48
C GLU A 68 20.77 -23.86 5.58
N PRO A 69 20.38 -24.74 4.63
CA PRO A 69 19.20 -24.50 3.82
C PRO A 69 17.94 -24.55 4.68
N VAL A 70 17.05 -23.59 4.44
CA VAL A 70 15.76 -23.48 5.13
C VAL A 70 14.66 -23.43 4.10
N SER A 71 13.60 -24.23 4.31
CA SER A 71 12.42 -24.16 3.46
C SER A 71 11.62 -22.89 3.76
N VAL A 72 11.41 -22.05 2.73
CA VAL A 72 10.56 -20.88 2.83
C VAL A 72 9.25 -21.21 2.14
N GLY A 73 8.16 -21.19 2.90
CA GLY A 73 6.83 -21.49 2.40
C GLY A 73 6.32 -20.44 1.42
N GLN A 74 5.24 -20.77 0.73
CA GLN A 74 4.53 -19.85 -0.15
C GLN A 74 4.06 -18.64 0.64
N LYS A 75 4.26 -17.43 0.08
CA LYS A 75 3.87 -16.18 0.72
C LYS A 75 3.06 -15.33 -0.25
N GLN A 76 2.16 -14.54 0.31
CA GLN A 76 1.44 -13.52 -0.43
C GLN A 76 2.03 -12.15 -0.09
N ALA A 77 2.18 -11.31 -1.11
CA ALA A 77 2.73 -9.98 -0.95
C ALA A 77 1.87 -8.96 -1.69
N PRO A 78 1.70 -7.75 -1.14
CA PRO A 78 1.00 -6.71 -1.87
C PRO A 78 1.85 -6.21 -3.03
N PHE A 79 1.18 -5.85 -4.11
CA PHE A 79 1.80 -5.28 -5.29
C PHE A 79 1.02 -4.05 -5.70
N PHE A 80 1.72 -2.94 -5.92
CA PHE A 80 1.11 -1.70 -6.38
C PHE A 80 1.59 -1.37 -7.78
N ARG A 81 0.63 -1.03 -8.65
CA ARG A 81 0.93 -0.54 -9.99
C ARG A 81 0.28 0.82 -10.16
N THR A 82 1.09 1.82 -10.55
CA THR A 82 0.58 3.18 -10.77
C THR A 82 -0.44 3.24 -11.89
N GLY A 83 -1.43 4.11 -11.73
CA GLY A 83 -2.29 4.51 -12.83
C GLY A 83 -1.62 5.56 -13.71
N LYS A 84 -2.27 5.87 -14.81
CA LYS A 84 -1.74 6.81 -15.81
C LYS A 84 -1.45 8.19 -15.21
N GLU A 85 -2.39 8.75 -14.46
CA GLU A 85 -2.25 10.11 -13.94
C GLU A 85 -1.11 10.23 -12.93
N LEU A 86 -0.99 9.28 -12.00
CA LEU A 86 0.12 9.30 -11.04
C LEU A 86 1.46 9.12 -11.75
N ARG A 87 1.52 8.21 -12.71
CA ARG A 87 2.74 7.96 -13.48
C ARG A 87 3.19 9.21 -14.24
N GLU A 88 2.25 9.92 -14.86
CA GLU A 88 2.54 11.17 -15.55
C GLU A 88 3.05 12.25 -14.59
N ARG A 89 2.46 12.35 -13.41
CA ARG A 89 2.92 13.31 -12.38
C ARG A 89 4.33 13.02 -11.92
N LEU A 90 4.69 11.74 -11.77
CA LEU A 90 6.03 11.34 -11.37
C LEU A 90 7.08 11.66 -12.44
N ASN A 91 6.67 11.67 -13.70
CA ASN A 91 7.55 11.94 -14.84
C ASN A 91 7.44 13.39 -15.34
N GLY A 92 6.94 14.30 -14.51
CA GLY A 92 6.82 15.71 -14.85
C GLY A 92 5.85 16.00 -15.99
N GLY A 93 4.85 15.11 -16.19
CA GLY A 93 3.89 15.22 -17.26
C GLY A 93 4.36 14.67 -18.59
N LEU A 94 5.56 14.07 -18.66
CA LEU A 94 6.07 13.46 -19.87
C LEU A 94 5.42 12.07 -20.07
N PRO A 95 5.13 11.69 -21.34
CA PRO A 95 4.64 10.34 -21.63
C PRO A 95 5.75 9.31 -21.36
N ASP A 96 5.31 8.12 -21.05
CA ASP A 96 6.25 7.01 -20.80
C ASP A 96 6.90 6.53 -22.08
#